data_84103e5361a867a8896f71fc75e5a036
#
_entry.id   84103e5361a867a8896f71fc75e5a036
#
_cell.length_a   1.000
_cell.length_b   1.000
_cell.length_c   1.000
_cell.angle_alpha   90.00
_cell.angle_beta   90.00
_cell.angle_gamma   90.00
#
_symmetry.space_group_name_H-M   'P 1'
#
loop_
_entity.id
_entity.type
_entity.pdbx_description
1 polymer ?
#
loop_
_entity_poly.entity_id
_entity_poly.type
_entity_poly.pdbx_seq_one_letter_code
_entity_poly.pdbx_strand_id
1 'polypeptide(L)'
;MTLGEFDNEIRKDHNVVCGCDEAGRGPLAGDVFAAAVIFDKDTVIEGINDSKKLTAKKREELFDEIIEKAVDFSIQTATVEEIEDINILNAAMLAMKRAVEDMDTKPDVCLIDGNKTPEGLECPAIAVVKGDAKSQAVAAASILAKVARDRYMEQMAELYPEYRFEKHKGYGTKLHYQMIDQYGPCGIHRMSFLKKYYAKKNGH
;
A
#
# COMPACT_ATOMS: atom_id res chain seq x y z
N MET A 1 -24.37 6.98 -0.67
CA MET A 1 -23.55 6.79 -1.88
C MET A 1 -22.68 5.56 -1.63
N THR A 2 -22.81 4.55 -2.45
CA THR A 2 -21.91 3.38 -2.42
C THR A 2 -20.51 3.76 -2.94
N LEU A 3 -19.52 2.90 -2.75
CA LEU A 3 -18.16 3.17 -3.24
C LEU A 3 -18.11 3.27 -4.78
N GLY A 4 -18.87 2.40 -5.46
CA GLY A 4 -18.99 2.45 -6.94
C GLY A 4 -19.77 3.67 -7.45
N GLU A 5 -20.76 4.15 -6.70
CA GLU A 5 -21.47 5.39 -7.05
C GLU A 5 -20.57 6.62 -6.99
N PHE A 6 -19.62 6.66 -6.05
CA PHE A 6 -18.62 7.72 -5.98
C PHE A 6 -17.72 7.72 -7.23
N ASP A 7 -17.21 6.55 -7.61
CA ASP A 7 -16.37 6.43 -8.80
C ASP A 7 -17.15 6.79 -10.08
N ASN A 8 -18.44 6.42 -10.14
CA ASN A 8 -19.30 6.75 -11.25
C ASN A 8 -19.66 8.25 -11.33
N GLU A 9 -19.66 8.96 -10.21
CA GLU A 9 -19.79 10.43 -10.23
C GLU A 9 -18.56 11.08 -10.88
N ILE A 10 -17.34 10.61 -10.57
CA ILE A 10 -16.11 11.07 -11.20
C ILE A 10 -16.08 10.72 -12.70
N ARG A 11 -16.64 9.56 -13.09
CA ARG A 11 -16.75 9.14 -14.50
C ARG A 11 -17.64 10.01 -15.37
N LYS A 12 -18.41 10.94 -14.81
CA LYS A 12 -19.17 11.91 -15.62
C LYS A 12 -18.25 12.85 -16.40
N ASP A 13 -17.08 13.16 -15.84
CA ASP A 13 -16.09 14.06 -16.43
C ASP A 13 -14.84 13.32 -16.95
N HIS A 14 -14.65 12.03 -16.59
CA HIS A 14 -13.50 11.22 -16.91
C HIS A 14 -13.91 9.81 -17.32
N ASN A 15 -13.49 9.31 -18.49
CA ASN A 15 -13.89 7.98 -18.95
C ASN A 15 -13.17 6.86 -18.16
N VAL A 16 -11.86 7.02 -17.91
CA VAL A 16 -11.01 6.03 -17.25
C VAL A 16 -10.56 6.55 -15.88
N VAL A 17 -11.17 6.03 -14.83
CA VAL A 17 -10.87 6.39 -13.45
C VAL A 17 -10.01 5.31 -12.80
N CYS A 18 -8.85 5.69 -12.30
CA CYS A 18 -7.96 4.85 -11.52
C CYS A 18 -8.08 5.16 -10.04
N GLY A 19 -8.00 4.15 -9.17
CA GLY A 19 -7.80 4.32 -7.73
C GLY A 19 -6.41 3.85 -7.33
N CYS A 20 -5.75 4.56 -6.42
CA CYS A 20 -4.40 4.23 -5.94
C CYS A 20 -4.29 4.41 -4.43
N ASP A 21 -3.62 3.46 -3.78
CA ASP A 21 -3.34 3.47 -2.33
C ASP A 21 -2.01 2.76 -2.02
N GLU A 22 -1.46 3.02 -0.82
CA GLU A 22 -0.23 2.41 -0.35
C GLU A 22 -0.42 1.54 0.90
N ALA A 23 0.51 0.61 1.10
CA ALA A 23 0.63 -0.19 2.32
C ALA A 23 2.08 -0.25 2.80
N GLY A 24 2.29 -0.11 4.13
CA GLY A 24 3.61 -0.31 4.70
C GLY A 24 4.36 0.97 5.08
N ARG A 25 3.71 2.11 5.30
CA ARG A 25 4.39 3.33 5.79
C ARG A 25 4.89 3.22 7.23
N GLY A 26 4.13 2.57 8.11
CA GLY A 26 4.40 2.51 9.54
C GLY A 26 5.38 1.44 10.04
N PRO A 27 5.63 0.32 9.35
CA PRO A 27 6.55 -0.73 9.79
C PRO A 27 8.00 -0.28 9.93
N LEU A 28 8.75 -0.97 10.81
CA LEU A 28 10.20 -0.78 11.04
C LEU A 28 11.05 -1.52 10.01
N ALA A 29 10.44 -2.41 9.20
CA ALA A 29 11.15 -3.26 8.24
C ALA A 29 10.31 -3.51 7.00
N GLY A 30 11.00 -3.75 5.88
CA GLY A 30 10.44 -4.08 4.58
C GLY A 30 10.04 -2.86 3.76
N ASP A 31 9.82 -3.10 2.47
CA ASP A 31 9.46 -2.10 1.47
C ASP A 31 8.07 -1.47 1.71
N VAL A 32 7.82 -0.32 1.11
CA VAL A 32 6.47 0.23 0.96
C VAL A 32 5.91 -0.22 -0.39
N PHE A 33 4.67 -0.67 -0.37
CA PHE A 33 3.93 -1.15 -1.54
C PHE A 33 2.85 -0.15 -1.91
N ALA A 34 2.55 -0.04 -3.19
CA ALA A 34 1.39 0.68 -3.68
C ALA A 34 0.72 -0.13 -4.80
N ALA A 35 -0.57 0.08 -4.97
CA ALA A 35 -1.30 -0.48 -6.09
C ALA A 35 -2.16 0.57 -6.76
N ALA A 36 -2.42 0.36 -8.04
CA ALA A 36 -3.34 1.13 -8.85
C ALA A 36 -4.32 0.18 -9.52
N VAL A 37 -5.61 0.55 -9.59
CA VAL A 37 -6.68 -0.31 -10.11
C VAL A 37 -7.65 0.51 -10.96
N ILE A 38 -8.03 -0.03 -12.12
CA ILE A 38 -9.07 0.48 -12.99
C ILE A 38 -10.17 -0.56 -13.11
N PHE A 39 -11.43 -0.16 -12.89
CA PHE A 39 -12.62 -0.97 -13.15
C PHE A 39 -13.48 -0.37 -14.24
N ASP A 40 -14.26 -1.22 -14.93
CA ASP A 40 -15.40 -0.75 -15.71
C ASP A 40 -16.47 -0.15 -14.81
N LYS A 41 -17.30 0.72 -15.40
CA LYS A 41 -18.38 1.45 -14.69
C LYS A 41 -19.40 0.53 -14.01
N ASP A 42 -19.61 -0.65 -14.58
CA ASP A 42 -20.63 -1.62 -14.12
C ASP A 42 -20.02 -2.69 -13.19
N THR A 43 -18.70 -2.66 -12.96
CA THR A 43 -18.02 -3.60 -12.06
C THR A 43 -18.41 -3.33 -10.61
N VAL A 44 -18.88 -4.36 -9.93
CA VAL A 44 -19.17 -4.34 -8.48
C VAL A 44 -18.35 -5.42 -7.80
N ILE A 45 -17.62 -5.03 -6.75
CA ILE A 45 -16.91 -5.94 -5.84
C ILE A 45 -17.66 -5.96 -4.51
N GLU A 46 -18.34 -7.06 -4.25
CA GLU A 46 -19.16 -7.19 -3.03
C GLU A 46 -18.30 -7.30 -1.77
N GLY A 47 -18.67 -6.52 -0.75
CA GLY A 47 -17.98 -6.54 0.54
C GLY A 47 -16.62 -5.85 0.56
N ILE A 48 -16.24 -5.17 -0.53
CA ILE A 48 -15.05 -4.33 -0.54
C ILE A 48 -15.19 -3.19 0.46
N ASN A 49 -14.13 -2.94 1.22
CA ASN A 49 -14.08 -1.88 2.24
C ASN A 49 -12.61 -1.58 2.57
N ASP A 50 -12.36 -0.57 3.41
CA ASP A 50 -11.06 -0.31 4.03
C ASP A 50 -10.38 -1.63 4.44
N SER A 51 -9.21 -1.90 3.88
CA SER A 51 -8.48 -3.17 4.05
C SER A 51 -8.18 -3.50 5.51
N LYS A 52 -8.10 -2.49 6.39
CA LYS A 52 -7.84 -2.65 7.82
C LYS A 52 -9.04 -3.19 8.60
N LYS A 53 -10.25 -3.06 8.05
CA LYS A 53 -11.51 -3.58 8.64
C LYS A 53 -11.79 -5.03 8.24
N LEU A 54 -11.08 -5.55 7.24
CA LEU A 54 -11.27 -6.89 6.72
C LEU A 54 -10.36 -7.89 7.43
N THR A 55 -10.81 -9.14 7.56
CA THR A 55 -9.95 -10.26 8.00
C THR A 55 -8.92 -10.57 6.91
N ALA A 56 -7.80 -11.21 7.29
CA ALA A 56 -6.78 -11.64 6.33
C ALA A 56 -7.39 -12.54 5.23
N LYS A 57 -8.21 -13.53 5.62
CA LYS A 57 -8.90 -14.42 4.69
C LYS A 57 -9.77 -13.64 3.69
N LYS A 58 -10.57 -12.68 4.18
CA LYS A 58 -11.45 -11.89 3.29
C LYS A 58 -10.64 -10.99 2.34
N ARG A 59 -9.48 -10.47 2.78
CA ARG A 59 -8.59 -9.72 1.90
C ARG A 59 -8.01 -10.58 0.77
N GLU A 60 -7.60 -11.83 1.07
CA GLU A 60 -7.11 -12.77 0.05
C GLU A 60 -8.20 -13.11 -0.96
N GLU A 61 -9.43 -13.40 -0.50
CA GLU A 61 -10.57 -13.65 -1.40
C GLU A 61 -10.85 -12.44 -2.32
N LEU A 62 -10.84 -11.24 -1.76
CA LEU A 62 -11.06 -10.01 -2.53
C LEU A 62 -9.88 -9.67 -3.44
N PHE A 63 -8.65 -10.02 -3.07
CA PHE A 63 -7.47 -9.84 -3.91
C PHE A 63 -7.64 -10.60 -5.24
N ASP A 64 -8.04 -11.86 -5.18
CA ASP A 64 -8.27 -12.67 -6.37
C ASP A 64 -9.45 -12.14 -7.21
N GLU A 65 -10.56 -11.74 -6.56
CA GLU A 65 -11.72 -11.16 -7.23
C GLU A 65 -11.39 -9.82 -7.91
N ILE A 66 -10.59 -8.97 -7.27
CA ILE A 66 -10.15 -7.68 -7.84
C ILE A 66 -9.33 -7.91 -9.10
N ILE A 67 -8.35 -8.83 -9.06
CA ILE A 67 -7.50 -9.14 -10.23
C ILE A 67 -8.33 -9.69 -11.38
N GLU A 68 -9.32 -10.55 -11.11
CA GLU A 68 -10.19 -11.13 -12.13
C GLU A 68 -11.08 -10.08 -12.80
N LYS A 69 -11.58 -9.08 -12.03
CA LYS A 69 -12.57 -8.11 -12.50
C LYS A 69 -11.98 -6.75 -12.92
N ALA A 70 -10.73 -6.47 -12.60
CA ALA A 70 -10.09 -5.23 -13.01
C ALA A 70 -9.90 -5.19 -14.53
N VAL A 71 -10.12 -4.02 -15.12
CA VAL A 71 -9.71 -3.75 -16.50
C VAL A 71 -8.19 -3.74 -16.60
N ASP A 72 -7.57 -3.14 -15.57
CA ASP A 72 -6.13 -3.09 -15.44
C ASP A 72 -5.74 -2.84 -13.97
N PHE A 73 -4.59 -3.32 -13.57
CA PHE A 73 -4.02 -3.06 -12.26
C PHE A 73 -2.49 -3.17 -12.29
N SER A 74 -1.84 -2.48 -11.38
CA SER A 74 -0.41 -2.64 -11.12
C SER A 74 -0.13 -2.59 -9.63
N ILE A 75 0.92 -3.33 -9.20
CA ILE A 75 1.42 -3.34 -7.83
C ILE A 75 2.92 -3.05 -7.91
N GLN A 76 3.35 -1.95 -7.29
CA GLN A 76 4.72 -1.49 -7.31
C GLN A 76 5.25 -1.21 -5.90
N THR A 77 6.57 -1.05 -5.78
CA THR A 77 7.24 -0.82 -4.50
C THR A 77 8.20 0.35 -4.57
N ALA A 78 8.52 0.86 -3.37
CA ALA A 78 9.77 1.55 -3.14
C ALA A 78 10.53 0.83 -2.02
N THR A 79 11.80 0.58 -2.25
CA THR A 79 12.66 -0.26 -1.42
C THR A 79 13.03 0.41 -0.10
N VAL A 80 13.56 -0.39 0.84
CA VAL A 80 14.11 0.17 2.09
C VAL A 80 15.21 1.19 1.81
N GLU A 81 16.05 0.98 0.81
CA GLU A 81 17.11 1.93 0.42
C GLU A 81 16.52 3.26 -0.04
N GLU A 82 15.49 3.22 -0.88
CA GLU A 82 14.77 4.43 -1.32
C GLU A 82 14.08 5.12 -0.14
N ILE A 83 13.49 4.36 0.81
CA ILE A 83 12.91 4.93 2.02
C ILE A 83 13.95 5.68 2.85
N GLU A 84 15.16 5.14 2.98
CA GLU A 84 16.26 5.76 3.72
C GLU A 84 16.79 7.02 3.01
N ASP A 85 16.79 7.04 1.68
CA ASP A 85 17.29 8.15 0.85
C ASP A 85 16.29 9.33 0.82
N ILE A 86 15.04 9.05 0.44
CA ILE A 86 14.04 10.10 0.17
C ILE A 86 12.96 10.25 1.25
N ASN A 87 13.02 9.52 2.32
CA ASN A 87 12.04 9.33 3.40
C ASN A 87 10.77 8.58 2.99
N ILE A 88 10.03 8.07 4.01
CA ILE A 88 8.84 7.21 3.80
C ILE A 88 7.69 7.91 3.06
N LEU A 89 7.49 9.22 3.24
CA LEU A 89 6.42 9.93 2.54
C LEU A 89 6.71 9.97 1.04
N ASN A 90 7.91 10.37 0.66
CA ASN A 90 8.31 10.46 -0.73
C ASN A 90 8.45 9.06 -1.38
N ALA A 91 8.91 8.06 -0.62
CA ALA A 91 8.96 6.67 -1.09
C ALA A 91 7.55 6.09 -1.35
N ALA A 92 6.57 6.40 -0.50
CA ALA A 92 5.18 6.01 -0.74
C ALA A 92 4.61 6.70 -2.00
N MET A 93 4.88 8.00 -2.19
CA MET A 93 4.50 8.72 -3.41
C MET A 93 5.18 8.14 -4.65
N LEU A 94 6.45 7.75 -4.56
CA LEU A 94 7.20 7.11 -5.64
C LEU A 94 6.58 5.75 -6.00
N ALA A 95 6.24 4.92 -5.02
CA ALA A 95 5.58 3.63 -5.25
C ALA A 95 4.20 3.81 -5.92
N MET A 96 3.39 4.78 -5.46
CA MET A 96 2.10 5.11 -6.08
C MET A 96 2.27 5.61 -7.51
N LYS A 97 3.25 6.48 -7.77
CA LYS A 97 3.56 6.94 -9.12
C LYS A 97 3.90 5.77 -10.03
N ARG A 98 4.81 4.89 -9.60
CA ARG A 98 5.19 3.68 -10.36
C ARG A 98 3.98 2.81 -10.66
N ALA A 99 3.09 2.60 -9.68
CA ALA A 99 1.89 1.79 -9.86
C ALA A 99 0.95 2.36 -10.93
N VAL A 100 0.75 3.67 -10.95
CA VAL A 100 -0.10 4.33 -11.96
C VAL A 100 0.54 4.31 -13.34
N GLU A 101 1.86 4.55 -13.44
CA GLU A 101 2.58 4.63 -14.71
C GLU A 101 2.86 3.27 -15.35
N ASP A 102 2.89 2.18 -14.57
CA ASP A 102 3.14 0.81 -15.04
C ASP A 102 1.91 0.16 -15.69
N MET A 103 0.72 0.73 -15.52
CA MET A 103 -0.48 0.21 -16.18
C MET A 103 -0.44 0.40 -17.69
N ASP A 104 -0.93 -0.60 -18.44
CA ASP A 104 -1.10 -0.53 -19.88
C ASP A 104 -2.21 0.45 -20.26
N THR A 105 -3.31 0.44 -19.49
CA THR A 105 -4.45 1.35 -19.67
C THR A 105 -4.17 2.69 -19.01
N LYS A 106 -4.04 3.75 -19.80
CA LYS A 106 -3.76 5.09 -19.25
C LYS A 106 -5.03 5.72 -18.66
N PRO A 107 -5.03 6.11 -17.38
CA PRO A 107 -6.17 6.75 -16.75
C PRO A 107 -6.33 8.21 -17.17
N ASP A 108 -7.59 8.68 -17.30
CA ASP A 108 -7.90 10.10 -17.46
C ASP A 108 -7.76 10.87 -16.15
N VAL A 109 -7.95 10.18 -15.02
CA VAL A 109 -7.77 10.70 -13.67
C VAL A 109 -7.42 9.59 -12.69
N CYS A 110 -6.54 9.89 -11.73
CA CYS A 110 -6.20 8.98 -10.64
C CYS A 110 -6.70 9.52 -9.29
N LEU A 111 -7.49 8.72 -8.57
CA LEU A 111 -7.92 8.98 -7.19
C LEU A 111 -6.86 8.41 -6.23
N ILE A 112 -6.21 9.26 -5.49
CA ILE A 112 -5.13 8.90 -4.55
C ILE A 112 -5.67 8.91 -3.12
N ASP A 113 -5.50 7.82 -2.35
CA ASP A 113 -5.83 7.87 -0.93
C ASP A 113 -4.96 8.90 -0.18
N GLY A 114 -5.61 9.70 0.68
CA GLY A 114 -4.92 10.67 1.50
C GLY A 114 -5.16 12.12 1.10
N ASN A 115 -4.22 12.99 1.46
CA ASN A 115 -4.32 14.45 1.30
C ASN A 115 -3.26 15.04 0.35
N LYS A 116 -2.49 14.19 -0.32
CA LYS A 116 -1.44 14.56 -1.28
C LYS A 116 -1.48 13.62 -2.48
N THR A 117 -0.97 14.10 -3.59
CA THR A 117 -0.79 13.33 -4.82
C THR A 117 0.69 13.23 -5.16
N PRO A 118 1.12 12.13 -5.82
CA PRO A 118 2.47 12.04 -6.37
C PRO A 118 2.75 13.18 -7.37
N GLU A 119 3.94 13.76 -7.30
CA GLU A 119 4.36 14.78 -8.26
C GLU A 119 4.77 14.14 -9.59
N GLY A 120 4.44 14.83 -10.69
CA GLY A 120 4.87 14.43 -12.04
C GLY A 120 4.19 13.15 -12.55
N LEU A 121 2.96 12.85 -12.12
CA LEU A 121 2.11 11.83 -12.77
C LEU A 121 1.76 12.28 -14.20
N GLU A 122 1.67 11.33 -15.12
CA GLU A 122 1.28 11.58 -16.51
C GLU A 122 -0.21 11.92 -16.67
N CYS A 123 -1.05 11.65 -15.67
CA CYS A 123 -2.47 11.98 -15.64
C CYS A 123 -2.81 12.92 -14.47
N PRO A 124 -3.93 13.66 -14.54
CA PRO A 124 -4.49 14.40 -13.42
C PRO A 124 -4.70 13.49 -12.20
N ALA A 125 -4.42 14.00 -10.99
CA ALA A 125 -4.60 13.26 -9.75
C ALA A 125 -5.44 14.05 -8.75
N ILE A 126 -6.36 13.37 -8.08
CA ILE A 126 -7.24 13.93 -7.05
C ILE A 126 -6.95 13.22 -5.73
N ALA A 127 -6.51 13.97 -4.71
CA ALA A 127 -6.37 13.44 -3.37
C ALA A 127 -7.76 13.26 -2.71
N VAL A 128 -8.04 12.04 -2.26
CA VAL A 128 -9.32 11.68 -1.62
C VAL A 128 -9.04 11.25 -0.18
N VAL A 129 -9.30 12.12 0.77
CA VAL A 129 -9.16 11.78 2.19
C VAL A 129 -10.10 10.64 2.57
N LYS A 130 -9.54 9.54 3.08
CA LYS A 130 -10.23 8.25 3.32
C LYS A 130 -10.84 7.70 2.02
N GLY A 131 -10.05 7.70 0.97
CA GLY A 131 -10.46 7.23 -0.35
C GLY A 131 -10.86 5.75 -0.33
N ASP A 132 -10.17 4.94 0.46
CA ASP A 132 -10.47 3.53 0.73
C ASP A 132 -11.88 3.26 1.31
N ALA A 133 -12.48 4.29 1.90
CA ALA A 133 -13.86 4.24 2.40
C ALA A 133 -14.87 4.97 1.52
N LYS A 134 -14.46 5.53 0.38
CA LYS A 134 -15.30 6.33 -0.50
C LYS A 134 -15.34 5.82 -1.94
N SER A 135 -14.21 5.36 -2.46
CA SER A 135 -14.01 4.90 -3.84
C SER A 135 -13.77 3.40 -3.88
N GLN A 136 -14.46 2.68 -4.76
CA GLN A 136 -14.24 1.24 -4.97
C GLN A 136 -12.85 0.96 -5.54
N ALA A 137 -12.40 1.79 -6.48
CA ALA A 137 -11.08 1.64 -7.09
C ALA A 137 -9.95 1.86 -6.06
N VAL A 138 -10.08 2.87 -5.17
CA VAL A 138 -9.10 3.11 -4.09
C VAL A 138 -9.14 1.99 -3.04
N ALA A 139 -10.33 1.51 -2.64
CA ALA A 139 -10.47 0.39 -1.72
C ALA A 139 -9.82 -0.90 -2.29
N ALA A 140 -9.98 -1.15 -3.59
CA ALA A 140 -9.34 -2.26 -4.28
C ALA A 140 -7.81 -2.12 -4.26
N ALA A 141 -7.28 -0.94 -4.57
CA ALA A 141 -5.84 -0.65 -4.51
C ALA A 141 -5.29 -0.89 -3.09
N SER A 142 -6.01 -0.44 -2.04
CA SER A 142 -5.67 -0.68 -0.64
C SER A 142 -5.52 -2.17 -0.32
N ILE A 143 -6.46 -3.00 -0.82
CA ILE A 143 -6.42 -4.45 -0.63
C ILE A 143 -5.25 -5.07 -1.38
N LEU A 144 -5.03 -4.72 -2.65
CA LEU A 144 -3.93 -5.25 -3.44
C LEU A 144 -2.57 -4.91 -2.82
N ALA A 145 -2.35 -3.65 -2.47
CA ALA A 145 -1.10 -3.22 -1.83
C ALA A 145 -0.87 -3.93 -0.48
N LYS A 146 -1.93 -4.09 0.32
CA LYS A 146 -1.85 -4.74 1.64
C LYS A 146 -1.55 -6.22 1.54
N VAL A 147 -2.23 -6.96 0.67
CA VAL A 147 -2.02 -8.41 0.48
C VAL A 147 -0.63 -8.66 -0.11
N ALA A 148 -0.24 -7.93 -1.15
CA ALA A 148 1.07 -8.07 -1.76
C ALA A 148 2.20 -7.83 -0.73
N ARG A 149 2.06 -6.79 0.09
CA ARG A 149 3.03 -6.52 1.15
C ARG A 149 3.05 -7.60 2.24
N ASP A 150 1.90 -8.11 2.65
CA ASP A 150 1.85 -9.17 3.67
C ASP A 150 2.51 -10.45 3.16
N ARG A 151 2.29 -10.84 1.90
CA ARG A 151 2.97 -11.96 1.23
C ARG A 151 4.49 -11.74 1.12
N TYR A 152 4.93 -10.53 0.76
CA TYR A 152 6.35 -10.17 0.79
C TYR A 152 6.96 -10.35 2.18
N MET A 153 6.28 -9.91 3.25
CA MET A 153 6.79 -10.07 4.61
C MET A 153 6.80 -11.53 5.09
N GLU A 154 5.97 -12.41 4.52
CA GLU A 154 6.04 -13.86 4.74
C GLU A 154 7.28 -14.46 4.07
N GLN A 155 7.61 -14.06 2.85
CA GLN A 155 8.87 -14.44 2.21
C GLN A 155 10.09 -13.93 2.98
N MET A 156 10.03 -12.71 3.51
CA MET A 156 11.10 -12.20 4.36
C MET A 156 11.23 -12.97 5.69
N ALA A 157 10.17 -13.56 6.21
CA ALA A 157 10.23 -14.42 7.39
C ALA A 157 10.97 -15.74 7.10
N GLU A 158 10.94 -16.24 5.87
CA GLU A 158 11.73 -17.41 5.45
C GLU A 158 13.23 -17.08 5.34
N LEU A 159 13.56 -15.86 4.86
CA LEU A 159 14.95 -15.38 4.72
C LEU A 159 15.58 -14.96 6.06
N TYR A 160 14.76 -14.45 6.98
CA TYR A 160 15.18 -13.95 8.29
C TYR A 160 14.30 -14.56 9.40
N PRO A 161 14.37 -15.89 9.62
CA PRO A 161 13.44 -16.60 10.49
C PRO A 161 13.50 -16.15 11.96
N GLU A 162 14.64 -15.61 12.41
CA GLU A 162 14.85 -15.10 13.75
C GLU A 162 13.95 -13.91 14.10
N TYR A 163 13.52 -13.10 13.10
CA TYR A 163 12.70 -11.90 13.37
C TYR A 163 11.22 -12.19 13.45
N ARG A 164 10.75 -13.35 12.98
CA ARG A 164 9.33 -13.73 13.04
C ARG A 164 8.41 -12.74 12.29
N PHE A 165 8.84 -12.26 11.12
CA PHE A 165 8.09 -11.27 10.32
C PHE A 165 6.69 -11.72 9.94
N GLU A 166 6.44 -13.02 9.87
CA GLU A 166 5.11 -13.60 9.63
C GLU A 166 4.09 -13.22 10.72
N LYS A 167 4.54 -12.90 11.95
CA LYS A 167 3.65 -12.54 13.07
C LYS A 167 3.25 -11.07 13.07
N HIS A 168 4.14 -10.19 12.66
CA HIS A 168 3.93 -8.74 12.84
C HIS A 168 4.18 -7.92 11.57
N LYS A 169 4.51 -8.56 10.44
CA LYS A 169 4.70 -7.92 9.13
C LYS A 169 5.61 -6.67 9.16
N GLY A 170 6.62 -6.69 10.03
CA GLY A 170 7.58 -5.61 10.22
C GLY A 170 7.12 -4.46 11.15
N TYR A 171 5.89 -4.49 11.68
CA TYR A 171 5.41 -3.46 12.61
C TYR A 171 6.15 -3.51 13.95
N GLY A 172 6.30 -2.36 14.61
CA GLY A 172 7.00 -2.18 15.89
C GLY A 172 6.24 -2.77 17.08
N THR A 173 6.04 -4.09 17.09
CA THR A 173 5.47 -4.84 18.21
C THR A 173 6.54 -5.14 19.26
N LYS A 174 6.11 -5.52 20.47
CA LYS A 174 7.03 -5.97 21.53
C LYS A 174 7.94 -7.11 21.02
N LEU A 175 7.38 -8.07 20.30
CA LEU A 175 8.14 -9.18 19.72
C LEU A 175 9.23 -8.68 18.77
N HIS A 176 8.87 -7.77 17.85
CA HIS A 176 9.83 -7.24 16.88
C HIS A 176 11.01 -6.52 17.55
N TYR A 177 10.73 -5.66 18.53
CA TYR A 177 11.80 -5.01 19.31
C TYR A 177 12.66 -6.01 20.09
N GLN A 178 12.08 -7.08 20.65
CA GLN A 178 12.86 -8.14 21.32
C GLN A 178 13.80 -8.84 20.35
N MET A 179 13.37 -9.11 19.12
CA MET A 179 14.23 -9.73 18.09
C MET A 179 15.34 -8.78 17.65
N ILE A 180 15.04 -7.50 17.48
CA ILE A 180 16.06 -6.47 17.20
C ILE A 180 17.07 -6.35 18.35
N ASP A 181 16.65 -6.46 19.60
CA ASP A 181 17.54 -6.44 20.77
C ASP A 181 18.46 -7.64 20.82
N GLN A 182 17.98 -8.80 20.41
CA GLN A 182 18.71 -10.05 20.46
C GLN A 182 19.67 -10.23 19.27
N TYR A 183 19.24 -9.88 18.06
CA TYR A 183 19.95 -10.20 16.82
C TYR A 183 20.52 -8.96 16.09
N GLY A 184 20.19 -7.76 16.56
CA GLY A 184 20.46 -6.52 15.83
C GLY A 184 19.45 -6.29 14.69
N PRO A 185 19.61 -5.24 13.89
CA PRO A 185 18.79 -5.05 12.67
C PRO A 185 19.36 -5.88 11.51
N CYS A 186 18.49 -6.45 10.67
CA CYS A 186 18.86 -7.08 9.40
C CYS A 186 18.72 -6.11 8.21
N GLY A 187 19.10 -6.58 7.00
CA GLY A 187 19.17 -5.76 5.79
C GLY A 187 17.87 -5.08 5.34
N ILE A 188 16.70 -5.57 5.80
CA ILE A 188 15.41 -4.97 5.48
C ILE A 188 14.89 -4.02 6.57
N HIS A 189 15.64 -3.74 7.63
CA HIS A 189 15.21 -2.77 8.64
C HIS A 189 15.45 -1.34 8.18
N ARG A 190 14.47 -0.49 8.46
CA ARG A 190 14.53 0.95 8.19
C ARG A 190 15.26 1.65 9.34
N MET A 191 16.56 1.89 9.16
CA MET A 191 17.42 2.43 10.21
C MET A 191 16.97 3.81 10.69
N SER A 192 16.44 4.65 9.81
CA SER A 192 15.86 5.94 10.17
C SER A 192 14.71 5.82 11.18
N PHE A 193 13.92 4.73 11.12
CA PHE A 193 12.80 4.48 12.05
C PHE A 193 13.29 3.98 13.42
N LEU A 194 14.45 3.34 13.47
CA LEU A 194 15.05 2.83 14.69
C LEU A 194 15.87 3.87 15.47
N LYS A 195 16.18 5.04 14.87
CA LYS A 195 16.98 6.11 15.52
C LYS A 195 16.47 6.48 16.92
N LYS A 196 15.15 6.72 17.04
CA LYS A 196 14.55 7.09 18.34
C LYS A 196 14.58 5.95 19.35
N TYR A 197 14.44 4.71 18.89
CA TYR A 197 14.53 3.53 19.73
C TYR A 197 15.93 3.38 20.32
N TYR A 198 16.98 3.44 19.50
CA TYR A 198 18.35 3.35 19.95
C TYR A 198 18.80 4.56 20.82
N ALA A 199 18.36 5.77 20.48
CA ALA A 199 18.65 6.94 21.29
C ALA A 199 18.09 6.80 22.72
N LYS A 200 16.88 6.26 22.87
CA LYS A 200 16.27 6.00 24.18
C LYS A 200 16.99 4.87 24.94
N LYS A 201 17.45 3.84 24.23
CA LYS A 201 18.17 2.70 24.83
C LYS A 201 19.57 3.07 25.31
N ASN A 202 20.26 3.96 24.59
CA ASN A 202 21.64 4.38 24.87
C ASN A 202 21.72 5.64 25.76
N GLY A 203 20.58 6.26 26.09
CA GLY A 203 20.51 7.51 26.87
C GLY A 203 20.35 7.30 28.39
N HIS A 204 20.73 6.16 28.87
CA HIS A 204 20.84 5.81 30.31
C HIS A 204 22.23 5.46 30.69
#